data_8aead38e5c6dc1b0db540d6a5bd22d73
#
_entry.id   8aead38e5c6dc1b0db540d6a5bd22d73
#
_cell.length_a   1.000
_cell.length_b   1.000
_cell.length_c   1.000
_cell.angle_alpha   90.00
_cell.angle_beta   90.00
_cell.angle_gamma   90.00
#
_symmetry.space_group_name_H-M   'P 1'
#
loop_
_entity.id
_entity.type
_entity.pdbx_description
1 polymer ?
#
loop_
_entity_poly.entity_id
_entity_poly.type
_entity_poly.pdbx_seq_one_letter_code
_entity_poly.pdbx_strand_id
1 'polypeptide(L)'
;MARNLVSIVKEKMIEYYAGDSRRVHHFLKVHSFAKLIAEMEGMEPDEMQVLEIAALAHDIGIKNAELKYGYNNGKLQEQEGPPEARRLLREAGAEDAAVERACYLVAHHHTYRNIDGLDYLILVEADFLVNMYEDKADA
;
A
#
# COMPACT_ATOMS: atom_id res chain seq x y z
N MET A 1 5.08 24.89 -8.27
CA MET A 1 4.52 24.31 -7.03
C MET A 1 5.15 22.96 -6.74
N ALA A 2 5.51 22.75 -5.48
CA ALA A 2 6.03 21.44 -5.07
C ALA A 2 4.92 20.39 -5.15
N ARG A 3 5.25 19.23 -5.69
CA ARG A 3 4.34 18.08 -5.69
C ARG A 3 4.30 17.48 -4.28
N ASN A 4 3.12 17.03 -3.85
CA ASN A 4 3.04 16.38 -2.55
C ASN A 4 3.58 14.95 -2.62
N LEU A 5 3.97 14.43 -1.47
CA LEU A 5 4.57 13.09 -1.36
C LEU A 5 3.66 12.00 -1.91
N VAL A 6 2.37 12.05 -1.61
CA VAL A 6 1.41 11.03 -2.06
C VAL A 6 1.38 10.94 -3.58
N SER A 7 1.36 12.09 -4.27
CA SER A 7 1.37 12.13 -5.73
C SER A 7 2.67 11.54 -6.31
N ILE A 8 3.80 11.84 -5.67
CA ILE A 8 5.10 11.31 -6.10
C ILE A 8 5.12 9.78 -5.95
N VAL A 9 4.68 9.27 -4.81
CA VAL A 9 4.62 7.82 -4.57
C VAL A 9 3.66 7.14 -5.56
N LYS A 10 2.51 7.75 -5.80
CA LYS A 10 1.54 7.23 -6.76
C LYS A 10 2.17 7.06 -8.15
N GLU A 11 2.83 8.11 -8.64
CA GLU A 11 3.51 8.06 -9.92
C GLU A 11 4.59 6.98 -9.97
N LYS A 12 5.39 6.88 -8.92
CA LYS A 12 6.44 5.86 -8.84
C LYS A 12 5.87 4.44 -8.85
N MET A 13 4.74 4.22 -8.18
CA MET A 13 4.08 2.91 -8.18
C MET A 13 3.48 2.57 -9.53
N ILE A 14 2.91 3.55 -10.23
CA ILE A 14 2.41 3.35 -11.58
C ILE A 14 3.56 2.96 -12.52
N GLU A 15 4.71 3.62 -12.41
CA GLU A 15 5.90 3.27 -13.18
C GLU A 15 6.43 1.88 -12.82
N TYR A 16 6.43 1.55 -11.53
CA TYR A 16 6.91 0.26 -11.02
C TYR A 16 6.13 -0.91 -11.63
N TYR A 17 4.83 -0.77 -11.74
CA TYR A 17 3.95 -1.78 -12.33
C TYR A 17 3.49 -1.43 -13.75
N ALA A 18 4.30 -0.66 -14.50
CA ALA A 18 3.97 -0.30 -15.87
C ALA A 18 3.70 -1.56 -16.71
N GLY A 19 2.57 -1.57 -17.42
CA GLY A 19 2.15 -2.73 -18.19
C GLY A 19 1.27 -3.72 -17.45
N ASP A 20 1.10 -3.55 -16.14
CA ASP A 20 0.26 -4.42 -15.31
C ASP A 20 -0.94 -3.62 -14.81
N SER A 21 -1.91 -3.41 -15.69
CA SER A 21 -3.06 -2.56 -15.40
C SER A 21 -3.89 -3.07 -14.23
N ARG A 22 -4.00 -4.39 -14.05
CA ARG A 22 -4.78 -4.98 -12.96
C ARG A 22 -4.21 -4.57 -11.60
N ARG A 23 -2.89 -4.64 -11.43
CA ARG A 23 -2.23 -4.28 -10.17
C ARG A 23 -2.24 -2.77 -9.93
N VAL A 24 -2.05 -1.99 -11.00
CA VAL A 24 -2.15 -0.52 -10.89
C VAL A 24 -3.56 -0.13 -10.43
N HIS A 25 -4.60 -0.67 -11.06
CA HIS A 25 -5.98 -0.38 -10.66
C HIS A 25 -6.26 -0.81 -9.22
N HIS A 26 -5.72 -1.96 -8.80
CA HIS A 26 -5.92 -2.46 -7.45
C HIS A 26 -5.39 -1.48 -6.40
N PHE A 27 -4.12 -1.07 -6.49
CA PHE A 27 -3.59 -0.18 -5.46
C PHE A 27 -4.19 1.22 -5.52
N LEU A 28 -4.61 1.70 -6.68
CA LEU A 28 -5.30 2.98 -6.78
C LEU A 28 -6.65 2.94 -6.09
N LYS A 29 -7.38 1.83 -6.22
CA LYS A 29 -8.66 1.64 -5.53
C LYS A 29 -8.47 1.54 -4.02
N VAL A 30 -7.47 0.77 -3.58
CA VAL A 30 -7.17 0.64 -2.14
C VAL A 30 -6.83 2.02 -1.56
N HIS A 31 -6.01 2.78 -2.24
CA HIS A 31 -5.67 4.14 -1.83
C HIS A 31 -6.92 5.02 -1.71
N SER A 32 -7.80 4.98 -2.70
CA SER A 32 -9.02 5.78 -2.72
C SER A 32 -9.94 5.45 -1.53
N PHE A 33 -10.16 4.16 -1.27
CA PHE A 33 -10.98 3.73 -0.14
C PHE A 33 -10.34 4.08 1.20
N ALA A 34 -9.02 3.84 1.33
CA ALA A 34 -8.31 4.15 2.58
C ALA A 34 -8.39 5.65 2.90
N LYS A 35 -8.18 6.49 1.89
CA LYS A 35 -8.27 7.94 2.05
C LYS A 35 -9.67 8.37 2.48
N LEU A 36 -10.70 7.83 1.86
CA LEU A 36 -12.08 8.15 2.20
C LEU A 36 -12.39 7.76 3.66
N ILE A 37 -12.06 6.53 4.05
CA ILE A 37 -12.32 6.06 5.41
C ILE A 37 -11.56 6.93 6.42
N ALA A 38 -10.30 7.24 6.14
CA ALA A 38 -9.48 8.07 7.01
C ALA A 38 -10.09 9.48 7.20
N GLU A 39 -10.58 10.08 6.12
CA GLU A 39 -11.25 11.38 6.18
C GLU A 39 -12.51 11.31 7.05
N MET A 40 -13.29 10.25 6.88
CA MET A 40 -14.53 10.06 7.67
C MET A 40 -14.23 9.84 9.15
N GLU A 41 -13.10 9.22 9.48
CA GLU A 41 -12.67 8.99 10.85
C GLU A 41 -11.95 10.20 11.47
N GLY A 42 -11.71 11.26 10.69
CA GLY A 42 -11.02 12.45 11.18
C GLY A 42 -9.55 12.24 11.49
N MET A 43 -8.89 11.37 10.73
CA MET A 43 -7.47 11.08 10.94
C MET A 43 -6.61 12.32 10.75
N GLU A 44 -5.58 12.46 11.59
CA GLU A 44 -4.65 13.59 11.51
C GLU A 44 -3.84 13.55 10.20
N PRO A 45 -3.47 14.72 9.64
CA PRO A 45 -2.79 14.77 8.35
C PRO A 45 -1.52 13.94 8.23
N ASP A 46 -0.69 13.90 9.27
CA ASP A 46 0.57 13.13 9.24
C ASP A 46 0.30 11.64 9.22
N GLU A 47 -0.65 11.18 10.01
CA GLU A 47 -1.06 9.76 10.00
C GLU A 47 -1.71 9.39 8.67
N MET A 48 -2.50 10.30 8.12
CA MET A 48 -3.17 10.11 6.85
C MET A 48 -2.15 9.95 5.71
N GLN A 49 -1.09 10.76 5.72
CA GLN A 49 -0.04 10.65 4.72
C GLN A 49 0.63 9.27 4.76
N VAL A 50 0.94 8.77 5.97
CA VAL A 50 1.53 7.44 6.14
C VAL A 50 0.59 6.36 5.59
N LEU A 51 -0.69 6.44 5.93
CA LEU A 51 -1.69 5.49 5.43
C LEU A 51 -1.78 5.53 3.91
N GLU A 52 -1.81 6.72 3.32
CA GLU A 52 -1.93 6.87 1.87
C GLU A 52 -0.74 6.26 1.13
N ILE A 53 0.49 6.55 1.58
CA ILE A 53 1.68 5.99 0.92
C ILE A 53 1.78 4.48 1.15
N ALA A 54 1.35 3.98 2.31
CA ALA A 54 1.30 2.54 2.57
C ALA A 54 0.26 1.85 1.66
N ALA A 55 -0.90 2.46 1.49
CA ALA A 55 -1.94 1.90 0.62
C ALA A 55 -1.45 1.79 -0.82
N LEU A 56 -0.74 2.81 -1.31
CA LEU A 56 -0.19 2.80 -2.66
C LEU A 56 0.88 1.72 -2.83
N ALA A 57 1.71 1.49 -1.81
CA ALA A 57 2.85 0.59 -1.88
C ALA A 57 2.59 -0.82 -1.32
N HIS A 58 1.37 -1.10 -0.80
CA HIS A 58 1.15 -2.32 -0.02
C HIS A 58 1.45 -3.61 -0.79
N ASP A 59 1.23 -3.65 -2.08
CA ASP A 59 1.45 -4.83 -2.93
C ASP A 59 2.79 -4.81 -3.68
N ILE A 60 3.71 -3.91 -3.31
CA ILE A 60 4.98 -3.76 -4.02
C ILE A 60 5.81 -5.06 -4.00
N GLY A 61 5.59 -5.93 -3.03
CA GLY A 61 6.32 -7.20 -2.90
C GLY A 61 5.93 -8.27 -3.90
N ILE A 62 4.80 -8.14 -4.59
CA ILE A 62 4.31 -9.16 -5.53
C ILE A 62 5.31 -9.42 -6.64
N LYS A 63 5.85 -8.36 -7.24
CA LYS A 63 6.76 -8.47 -8.37
C LYS A 63 8.00 -9.28 -8.02
N ASN A 64 8.65 -8.96 -6.90
CA ASN A 64 9.84 -9.69 -6.45
C ASN A 64 9.51 -11.11 -6.01
N ALA A 65 8.35 -11.32 -5.37
CA ALA A 65 7.91 -12.67 -5.00
C ALA A 65 7.79 -13.55 -6.24
N GLU A 66 7.13 -13.05 -7.28
CA GLU A 66 6.95 -13.80 -8.52
C GLU A 66 8.26 -14.04 -9.25
N LEU A 67 9.16 -13.05 -9.25
CA LEU A 67 10.48 -13.21 -9.88
C LEU A 67 11.34 -14.24 -9.15
N LYS A 68 11.31 -14.25 -7.82
CA LYS A 68 12.15 -15.16 -7.02
C LYS A 68 11.58 -16.55 -6.87
N TYR A 69 10.26 -16.67 -6.71
CA TYR A 69 9.63 -17.94 -6.33
C TYR A 69 8.65 -18.47 -7.36
N GLY A 70 8.31 -17.69 -8.38
CA GLY A 70 7.36 -18.09 -9.43
C GLY A 70 5.89 -17.92 -9.03
N TYR A 71 5.61 -17.42 -7.83
CA TYR A 71 4.24 -17.18 -7.34
C TYR A 71 4.28 -16.16 -6.22
N ASN A 72 3.11 -15.71 -5.78
CA ASN A 72 3.00 -14.86 -4.60
C ASN A 72 1.86 -15.34 -3.70
N ASN A 73 1.94 -14.99 -2.43
CA ASN A 73 0.88 -15.17 -1.43
C ASN A 73 1.07 -14.09 -0.37
N GLY A 74 0.16 -14.03 0.61
CA GLY A 74 0.20 -13.00 1.65
C GLY A 74 1.54 -12.97 2.38
N LYS A 75 2.08 -14.13 2.74
CA LYS A 75 3.35 -14.23 3.46
C LYS A 75 4.52 -13.70 2.64
N LEU A 76 4.60 -14.08 1.36
CA LEU A 76 5.66 -13.60 0.47
C LEU A 76 5.53 -12.11 0.19
N GLN A 77 4.32 -11.59 0.07
CA GLN A 77 4.10 -10.16 -0.08
C GLN A 77 4.60 -9.39 1.14
N GLU A 78 4.33 -9.89 2.34
CA GLU A 78 4.80 -9.27 3.59
C GLU A 78 6.32 -9.34 3.72
N GLN A 79 6.93 -10.38 3.19
CA GLN A 79 8.38 -10.57 3.24
C GLN A 79 9.12 -9.71 2.21
N GLU A 80 8.65 -9.69 0.98
CA GLU A 80 9.33 -9.01 -0.13
C GLU A 80 8.97 -7.53 -0.25
N GLY A 81 7.84 -7.12 0.33
CA GLY A 81 7.34 -5.77 0.24
C GLY A 81 8.20 -4.71 0.95
N PRO A 82 8.50 -4.90 2.25
CA PRO A 82 9.17 -3.84 3.01
C PRO A 82 10.49 -3.33 2.45
N PRO A 83 11.43 -4.17 1.98
CA PRO A 83 12.68 -3.66 1.41
C PRO A 83 12.44 -2.78 0.17
N GLU A 84 11.55 -3.20 -0.72
CA GLU A 84 11.22 -2.44 -1.92
C GLU A 84 10.45 -1.16 -1.58
N ALA A 85 9.50 -1.24 -0.65
CA ALA A 85 8.76 -0.07 -0.19
C ALA A 85 9.72 0.98 0.40
N ARG A 86 10.67 0.53 1.23
CA ARG A 86 11.65 1.43 1.83
C ARG A 86 12.46 2.16 0.76
N ARG A 87 12.93 1.43 -0.24
CA ARG A 87 13.70 2.02 -1.34
C ARG A 87 12.87 3.08 -2.09
N LEU A 88 11.67 2.70 -2.50
CA LEU A 88 10.80 3.59 -3.28
C LEU A 88 10.37 4.83 -2.49
N LEU A 89 9.99 4.64 -1.23
CA LEU A 89 9.54 5.74 -0.39
C LEU A 89 10.67 6.71 -0.06
N ARG A 90 11.89 6.21 0.16
CA ARG A 90 13.06 7.08 0.36
C ARG A 90 13.39 7.87 -0.90
N GLU A 91 13.34 7.24 -2.05
CA GLU A 91 13.53 7.93 -3.34
C GLU A 91 12.48 9.02 -3.56
N ALA A 92 11.26 8.79 -3.08
CA ALA A 92 10.18 9.77 -3.19
C ALA A 92 10.35 10.96 -2.22
N GLY A 93 11.26 10.86 -1.25
CA GLY A 93 11.51 11.94 -0.30
C GLY A 93 10.74 11.84 1.00
N ALA A 94 10.19 10.67 1.34
CA ALA A 94 9.47 10.48 2.59
C ALA A 94 10.44 10.57 3.79
N GLU A 95 9.95 11.13 4.90
CA GLU A 95 10.72 11.19 6.15
C GLU A 95 10.88 9.79 6.75
N ASP A 96 11.98 9.57 7.48
CA ASP A 96 12.31 8.26 8.03
C ASP A 96 11.18 7.65 8.87
N ALA A 97 10.53 8.45 9.73
CA ALA A 97 9.42 7.95 10.54
C ALA A 97 8.25 7.46 9.68
N ALA A 98 7.93 8.19 8.62
CA ALA A 98 6.87 7.81 7.69
C ALA A 98 7.25 6.55 6.92
N VAL A 99 8.50 6.44 6.47
CA VAL A 99 9.01 5.26 5.78
C VAL A 99 8.88 4.02 6.67
N GLU A 100 9.35 4.12 7.92
CA GLU A 100 9.33 2.96 8.84
C GLU A 100 7.91 2.51 9.17
N ARG A 101 7.00 3.45 9.43
CA ARG A 101 5.60 3.06 9.69
C ARG A 101 4.93 2.48 8.47
N ALA A 102 5.12 3.08 7.29
CA ALA A 102 4.56 2.56 6.04
C ALA A 102 5.09 1.15 5.75
N CYS A 103 6.39 0.92 5.94
CA CYS A 103 6.98 -0.41 5.76
C CYS A 103 6.42 -1.43 6.75
N TYR A 104 6.17 -1.02 8.00
CA TYR A 104 5.51 -1.87 8.98
C TYR A 104 4.11 -2.28 8.49
N LEU A 105 3.34 -1.32 7.97
CA LEU A 105 2.00 -1.61 7.44
C LEU A 105 2.08 -2.56 6.25
N VAL A 106 3.03 -2.37 5.34
CA VAL A 106 3.25 -3.27 4.20
C VAL A 106 3.59 -4.68 4.69
N ALA A 107 4.45 -4.77 5.73
CA ALA A 107 4.88 -6.05 6.31
C ALA A 107 3.74 -6.81 7.01
N HIS A 108 2.63 -6.16 7.31
CA HIS A 108 1.56 -6.75 8.12
C HIS A 108 0.18 -6.70 7.45
N HIS A 109 0.08 -6.26 6.20
CA HIS A 109 -1.24 -6.04 5.58
C HIS A 109 -2.04 -7.32 5.35
N HIS A 110 -1.43 -8.49 5.44
CA HIS A 110 -2.11 -9.78 5.44
C HIS A 110 -2.16 -10.44 6.82
N THR A 111 -1.78 -9.71 7.86
CA THR A 111 -1.82 -10.17 9.25
C THR A 111 -3.00 -9.50 9.94
N TYR A 112 -4.00 -10.31 10.33
CA TYR A 112 -5.30 -9.80 10.79
C TYR A 112 -5.49 -9.90 12.30
N ARG A 113 -4.39 -9.88 13.04
CA ARG A 113 -4.38 -9.91 14.51
C ARG A 113 -3.36 -8.90 15.03
N ASN A 114 -3.55 -8.46 16.27
CA ASN A 114 -2.67 -7.48 16.92
C ASN A 114 -2.55 -6.20 16.09
N ILE A 115 -3.69 -5.75 15.55
CA ILE A 115 -3.76 -4.54 14.74
C ILE A 115 -3.58 -3.34 15.67
N ASP A 116 -2.44 -2.68 15.58
CA ASP A 116 -2.00 -1.66 16.53
C ASP A 116 -2.09 -0.24 15.98
N GLY A 117 -3.22 0.14 15.49
CA GLY A 117 -3.39 1.51 15.02
C GLY A 117 -4.49 1.62 13.99
N LEU A 118 -5.06 2.81 13.93
CA LEU A 118 -6.15 3.09 13.00
C LEU A 118 -5.68 2.99 11.55
N ASP A 119 -4.45 3.41 11.25
CA ASP A 119 -3.86 3.30 9.92
C ASP A 119 -3.79 1.84 9.45
N TYR A 120 -3.34 0.95 10.32
CA TYR A 120 -3.26 -0.49 10.03
C TYR A 120 -4.67 -1.04 9.77
N LEU A 121 -5.61 -0.74 10.66
CA LEU A 121 -6.99 -1.21 10.52
C LEU A 121 -7.62 -0.75 9.21
N ILE A 122 -7.46 0.52 8.87
CA ILE A 122 -8.05 1.09 7.64
C ILE A 122 -7.42 0.46 6.41
N LEU A 123 -6.11 0.24 6.40
CA LEU A 123 -5.45 -0.41 5.26
C LEU A 123 -6.01 -1.82 5.02
N VAL A 124 -6.14 -2.61 6.09
CA VAL A 124 -6.68 -3.96 6.01
C VAL A 124 -8.13 -3.93 5.50
N GLU A 125 -8.94 -3.03 6.02
CA GLU A 125 -10.34 -2.89 5.59
C GLU A 125 -10.44 -2.46 4.12
N ALA A 126 -9.65 -1.49 3.70
CA ALA A 126 -9.68 -0.99 2.33
C ALA A 126 -9.26 -2.08 1.34
N ASP A 127 -8.20 -2.83 1.65
CA ASP A 127 -7.73 -3.92 0.81
C ASP A 127 -8.79 -5.03 0.71
N PHE A 128 -9.41 -5.38 1.85
CA PHE A 128 -10.48 -6.36 1.88
C PHE A 128 -11.68 -5.95 1.01
N LEU A 129 -12.10 -4.68 1.12
CA LEU A 129 -13.22 -4.17 0.34
C LEU A 129 -12.93 -4.24 -1.16
N VAL A 130 -11.75 -3.80 -1.58
CA VAL A 130 -11.38 -3.82 -2.99
C VAL A 130 -11.31 -5.26 -3.50
N ASN A 131 -10.71 -6.16 -2.74
CA ASN A 131 -10.63 -7.58 -3.11
C ASN A 131 -12.02 -8.19 -3.28
N MET A 132 -12.97 -7.85 -2.42
CA MET A 132 -14.35 -8.32 -2.55
C MET A 132 -14.99 -7.86 -3.86
N TYR A 133 -14.81 -6.59 -4.22
CA TYR A 133 -15.37 -6.06 -5.46
C TYR A 133 -14.70 -6.69 -6.69
N GLU A 134 -13.40 -6.89 -6.65
CA GLU A 134 -12.66 -7.50 -7.75
C GLU A 134 -13.04 -8.96 -7.94
N ASP A 135 -13.19 -9.73 -6.87
CA ASP A 135 -13.60 -11.12 -6.92
C ASP A 135 -15.04 -11.26 -7.46
N LYS A 136 -15.94 -10.37 -7.07
CA LYS A 136 -17.31 -10.36 -7.59
C LYS A 136 -17.36 -10.03 -9.07
N ALA A 137 -16.47 -9.17 -9.54
CA ALA A 137 -16.39 -8.83 -10.94
C ALA A 137 -15.94 -10.01 -11.79
N ASP A 138 -15.17 -10.92 -11.21
CA ASP A 138 -14.65 -12.11 -11.87
C ASP A 138 -15.62 -13.32 -11.79
N ALA A 139 -16.67 -13.22 -10.98
CA ALA A 139 -17.62 -14.32 -10.75
C ALA A 139 -18.61 -14.51 -11.90
#